data_189eeae0f0b20b4030d664d3d6e4a431
#
_entry.id   189eeae0f0b20b4030d664d3d6e4a431
#
_cell.length_a   1.000
_cell.length_b   1.000
_cell.length_c   1.000
_cell.angle_alpha   90.00
_cell.angle_beta   90.00
_cell.angle_gamma   90.00
#
_symmetry.space_group_name_H-M   'P 1'
#
loop_
_entity.id
_entity.type
_entity.pdbx_description
1 polymer ?
#
loop_
_entity_poly.entity_id
_entity_poly.type
_entity_poly.pdbx_seq_one_letter_code
_entity_poly.pdbx_strand_id
1 'polypeptide(L)'
;NNALVVDNTGIWSDEEGLSQHLKSKGVEKVLLTAPGKGNIKNIVHGVNEDMILSEDKIISAASCTTNAITPILKALNDKFGIRNGHIETVHSYTNDQNLTDNYHKAPRRGRSAPLNMVISTTGAAQAVAKALPELAGLLTGNAIRVPTPNVSIAIMNLNLNIATHKEELNDYMRQMSLNSKLQHQIDYTASNEIVSTDLVGSRYAGVLDSQATIVDGDRAVIYVWYDNEFGYSCQVVRVMHEMSGINVPTLPAS
;
A
#
# COMPACT_ATOMS: atom_id res chain seq x y z
N ASN A 1 -4.60 15.34 -26.88
CA ASN A 1 -3.35 15.99 -26.61
C ASN A 1 -3.30 16.20 -25.10
N ASN A 2 -2.17 15.99 -24.45
CA ASN A 2 -1.95 15.95 -23.00
C ASN A 2 -2.50 14.66 -22.34
N ALA A 3 -2.20 13.51 -22.92
CA ALA A 3 -2.60 12.24 -22.35
C ALA A 3 -1.69 11.84 -21.19
N LEU A 4 -2.29 11.32 -20.11
CA LEU A 4 -1.61 10.57 -19.06
C LEU A 4 -1.77 9.07 -19.38
N VAL A 5 -0.66 8.38 -19.55
CA VAL A 5 -0.62 6.93 -19.79
C VAL A 5 -0.42 6.22 -18.47
N VAL A 6 -1.23 5.19 -18.20
CA VAL A 6 -1.08 4.31 -17.04
C VAL A 6 -0.41 3.02 -17.51
N ASP A 7 0.79 2.74 -16.99
CA ASP A 7 1.54 1.52 -17.32
C ASP A 7 1.24 0.41 -16.31
N ASN A 8 0.54 -0.61 -16.78
CA ASN A 8 0.21 -1.84 -16.05
C ASN A 8 0.90 -3.07 -16.68
N THR A 9 1.87 -2.87 -17.56
CA THR A 9 2.46 -3.95 -18.37
C THR A 9 3.33 -4.90 -17.54
N GLY A 10 3.89 -4.43 -16.44
CA GLY A 10 4.87 -5.17 -15.65
C GLY A 10 6.24 -5.32 -16.33
N ILE A 11 6.45 -4.66 -17.49
CA ILE A 11 7.71 -4.74 -18.26
C ILE A 11 8.74 -3.77 -17.71
N TRP A 12 8.35 -2.50 -17.53
CA TRP A 12 9.23 -1.43 -17.10
C TRP A 12 8.92 -0.97 -15.66
N SER A 13 9.95 -0.62 -14.95
CA SER A 13 9.83 -0.05 -13.60
C SER A 13 10.87 1.04 -13.32
N ASP A 14 11.63 1.42 -14.35
CA ASP A 14 12.64 2.47 -14.32
C ASP A 14 12.29 3.60 -15.30
N GLU A 15 12.99 4.71 -15.17
CA GLU A 15 12.73 5.91 -15.97
C GLU A 15 13.03 5.69 -17.45
N GLU A 16 14.08 4.92 -17.78
CA GLU A 16 14.46 4.64 -19.17
C GLU A 16 13.35 3.89 -19.91
N GLY A 17 12.84 2.81 -19.33
CA GLY A 17 11.76 2.01 -19.91
C GLY A 17 10.46 2.80 -20.03
N LEU A 18 10.03 3.46 -18.95
CA LEU A 18 8.77 4.22 -18.95
C LEU A 18 8.80 5.44 -19.87
N SER A 19 9.97 6.02 -20.11
CA SER A 19 10.13 7.13 -21.06
C SER A 19 9.78 6.75 -22.50
N GLN A 20 9.70 5.47 -22.84
CA GLN A 20 9.28 5.03 -24.17
C GLN A 20 7.85 5.49 -24.47
N HIS A 21 6.96 5.56 -23.48
CA HIS A 21 5.60 6.07 -23.65
C HIS A 21 5.58 7.55 -24.05
N LEU A 22 6.51 8.35 -23.49
CA LEU A 22 6.60 9.79 -23.78
C LEU A 22 7.01 10.11 -25.23
N LYS A 23 7.53 9.13 -25.98
CA LYS A 23 7.84 9.28 -27.42
C LYS A 23 6.58 9.31 -28.28
N SER A 24 5.46 8.83 -27.77
CA SER A 24 4.19 8.83 -28.50
C SER A 24 3.58 10.22 -28.53
N LYS A 25 3.15 10.64 -29.72
CA LYS A 25 2.57 11.99 -29.91
C LYS A 25 1.34 12.19 -29.01
N GLY A 26 1.36 13.23 -28.20
CA GLY A 26 0.26 13.61 -27.31
C GLY A 26 0.33 12.99 -25.91
N VAL A 27 1.29 12.13 -25.61
CA VAL A 27 1.56 11.64 -24.25
C VAL A 27 2.41 12.65 -23.51
N GLU A 28 1.95 13.09 -22.35
CA GLU A 28 2.62 14.09 -21.52
C GLU A 28 3.15 13.52 -20.22
N LYS A 29 2.39 12.60 -19.63
CA LYS A 29 2.72 11.99 -18.33
C LYS A 29 2.51 10.48 -18.35
N VAL A 30 3.25 9.79 -17.48
CA VAL A 30 3.18 8.34 -17.29
C VAL A 30 3.02 8.02 -15.81
N LEU A 31 2.01 7.23 -15.47
CA LEU A 31 1.81 6.68 -14.13
C LEU A 31 2.09 5.18 -14.16
N LEU A 32 3.07 4.76 -13.37
CA LEU A 32 3.40 3.35 -13.16
C LEU A 32 2.54 2.76 -12.05
N THR A 33 1.91 1.61 -12.27
CA THR A 33 1.13 0.87 -11.27
C THR A 33 1.93 -0.24 -10.59
N ALA A 34 3.19 0.03 -10.31
CA ALA A 34 4.12 -0.84 -9.59
C ALA A 34 5.18 0.03 -8.90
N PRO A 35 5.95 -0.50 -7.95
CA PRO A 35 7.03 0.28 -7.32
C PRO A 35 8.05 0.77 -8.34
N GLY A 36 8.21 2.10 -8.42
CA GLY A 36 9.20 2.74 -9.28
C GLY A 36 10.62 2.57 -8.73
N LYS A 37 11.57 2.29 -9.63
CA LYS A 37 13.00 2.19 -9.33
C LYS A 37 13.72 3.52 -9.50
N GLY A 38 14.93 3.59 -8.94
CA GLY A 38 15.77 4.79 -9.05
C GLY A 38 15.09 6.00 -8.42
N ASN A 39 15.10 7.11 -9.17
CA ASN A 39 14.59 8.42 -8.73
C ASN A 39 13.09 8.60 -8.94
N ILE A 40 12.38 7.61 -9.49
CA ILE A 40 10.94 7.71 -9.69
C ILE A 40 10.26 7.91 -8.33
N LYS A 41 9.49 9.00 -8.20
CA LYS A 41 8.69 9.27 -7.02
C LYS A 41 7.61 8.20 -6.86
N ASN A 42 7.56 7.58 -5.70
CA ASN A 42 6.53 6.62 -5.32
C ASN A 42 5.52 7.34 -4.45
N ILE A 43 4.33 7.56 -4.96
CA ILE A 43 3.29 8.35 -4.32
C ILE A 43 2.27 7.43 -3.65
N VAL A 44 2.01 7.74 -2.39
CA VAL A 44 0.91 7.18 -1.59
C VAL A 44 -0.03 8.35 -1.27
N HIS A 45 -1.19 8.36 -1.92
CA HIS A 45 -2.17 9.43 -1.74
C HIS A 45 -2.59 9.58 -0.28
N GLY A 46 -2.74 10.81 0.21
CA GLY A 46 -2.99 11.15 1.60
C GLY A 46 -1.73 11.24 2.47
N VAL A 47 -0.56 10.81 1.94
CA VAL A 47 0.69 10.77 2.70
C VAL A 47 1.75 11.72 2.11
N ASN A 48 2.04 11.62 0.82
CA ASN A 48 3.11 12.36 0.16
C ASN A 48 2.75 12.87 -1.25
N GLU A 49 1.48 13.07 -1.55
CA GLU A 49 1.02 13.63 -2.84
C GLU A 49 1.52 15.05 -3.09
N ASP A 50 1.84 15.79 -2.05
CA ASP A 50 2.46 17.12 -2.11
C ASP A 50 3.86 17.12 -2.74
N MET A 51 4.49 15.95 -2.85
CA MET A 51 5.74 15.78 -3.58
C MET A 51 5.58 15.84 -5.11
N ILE A 52 4.34 15.76 -5.62
CA ILE A 52 4.07 15.82 -7.07
C ILE A 52 4.28 17.25 -7.56
N LEU A 53 5.19 17.42 -8.49
CA LEU A 53 5.45 18.70 -9.13
C LEU A 53 4.84 18.72 -10.53
N SER A 54 4.54 19.92 -11.04
CA SER A 54 3.96 20.09 -12.39
C SER A 54 4.84 19.53 -13.51
N GLU A 55 6.15 19.58 -13.33
CA GLU A 55 7.17 19.07 -14.25
C GLU A 55 7.40 17.56 -14.19
N ASP A 56 6.86 16.88 -13.19
CA ASP A 56 6.98 15.43 -13.08
C ASP A 56 6.25 14.73 -14.22
N LYS A 57 7.01 14.05 -15.06
CA LYS A 57 6.47 13.31 -16.21
C LYS A 57 6.23 11.83 -15.90
N ILE A 58 6.98 11.25 -14.98
CA ILE A 58 6.91 9.83 -14.63
C ILE A 58 6.80 9.70 -13.12
N ILE A 59 5.71 9.12 -12.65
CA ILE A 59 5.42 8.87 -11.24
C ILE A 59 4.97 7.42 -11.07
N SER A 60 5.18 6.86 -9.89
CA SER A 60 4.67 5.54 -9.48
C SER A 60 3.59 5.71 -8.40
N ALA A 61 2.51 4.97 -8.51
CA ALA A 61 1.50 4.83 -7.46
C ALA A 61 1.92 3.81 -6.37
N ALA A 62 3.21 3.47 -6.29
CA ALA A 62 3.78 2.49 -5.38
C ALA A 62 3.14 1.08 -5.55
N SER A 63 3.04 0.28 -4.47
CA SER A 63 2.39 -1.03 -4.50
C SER A 63 1.11 -1.04 -3.68
N CYS A 64 0.28 -2.07 -3.85
CA CYS A 64 -0.92 -2.29 -3.04
C CYS A 64 -0.58 -2.38 -1.54
N THR A 65 0.45 -3.16 -1.17
CA THR A 65 0.90 -3.28 0.22
C THR A 65 1.41 -1.95 0.76
N THR A 66 2.22 -1.22 -0.01
CA THR A 66 2.73 0.10 0.41
C THR A 66 1.58 1.08 0.66
N ASN A 67 0.59 1.12 -0.22
CA ASN A 67 -0.60 1.97 -0.04
C ASN A 67 -1.40 1.57 1.21
N ALA A 68 -1.53 0.28 1.49
CA ALA A 68 -2.29 -0.21 2.65
C ALA A 68 -1.64 0.18 3.99
N ILE A 69 -0.31 0.04 4.11
CA ILE A 69 0.37 0.20 5.40
C ILE A 69 0.86 1.62 5.67
N THR A 70 1.22 2.40 4.64
CA THR A 70 1.88 3.70 4.83
C THR A 70 0.98 4.71 5.55
N PRO A 71 -0.33 4.87 5.21
CA PRO A 71 -1.21 5.77 5.95
C PRO A 71 -1.38 5.38 7.42
N ILE A 72 -1.44 4.08 7.72
CA ILE A 72 -1.51 3.56 9.09
C ILE A 72 -0.22 3.86 9.84
N LEU A 73 0.93 3.56 9.24
CA LEU A 73 2.25 3.84 9.83
C LEU A 73 2.45 5.33 10.07
N LYS A 74 2.01 6.19 9.13
CA LYS A 74 2.05 7.64 9.32
C LYS A 74 1.26 8.06 10.56
N ALA A 75 0.00 7.64 10.68
CA ALA A 75 -0.86 7.98 11.82
C ALA A 75 -0.25 7.50 13.14
N LEU A 76 0.25 6.26 13.19
CA LEU A 76 0.86 5.70 14.39
C LEU A 76 2.19 6.39 14.74
N ASN A 77 3.01 6.72 13.75
CA ASN A 77 4.26 7.43 13.96
C ASN A 77 4.05 8.86 14.47
N ASP A 78 3.07 9.56 13.91
CA ASP A 78 2.73 10.93 14.31
C ASP A 78 2.25 11.00 15.78
N LYS A 79 1.54 9.98 16.27
CA LYS A 79 0.98 9.96 17.63
C LYS A 79 1.90 9.31 18.65
N PHE A 80 2.45 8.14 18.33
CA PHE A 80 3.17 7.31 19.29
C PHE A 80 4.67 7.20 19.01
N GLY A 81 5.11 7.60 17.80
CA GLY A 81 6.47 7.37 17.32
C GLY A 81 6.76 5.87 17.10
N ILE A 82 7.43 5.54 16.03
CA ILE A 82 7.84 4.16 15.73
C ILE A 82 9.36 4.06 15.88
N ARG A 83 9.81 3.23 16.84
CA ARG A 83 11.23 2.97 17.08
C ARG A 83 11.82 1.97 16.09
N ASN A 84 11.10 0.91 15.82
CA ASN A 84 11.38 -0.10 14.80
C ASN A 84 10.18 -1.03 14.63
N GLY A 85 10.23 -1.89 13.61
CA GLY A 85 9.17 -2.86 13.41
C GLY A 85 9.45 -3.88 12.33
N HIS A 86 8.55 -4.86 12.26
CA HIS A 86 8.53 -5.87 11.22
C HIS A 86 7.15 -5.94 10.58
N ILE A 87 7.12 -5.94 9.25
CA ILE A 87 5.90 -6.02 8.45
C ILE A 87 5.87 -7.37 7.76
N GLU A 88 4.90 -8.19 8.09
CA GLU A 88 4.60 -9.40 7.36
C GLU A 88 3.28 -9.22 6.60
N THR A 89 3.27 -9.58 5.31
CA THR A 89 2.02 -9.60 4.57
C THR A 89 1.64 -11.01 4.17
N VAL A 90 0.47 -11.45 4.57
CA VAL A 90 -0.19 -12.64 4.05
C VAL A 90 -0.97 -12.20 2.81
N HIS A 91 -0.42 -12.50 1.66
CA HIS A 91 -0.81 -11.87 0.39
C HIS A 91 -1.47 -12.88 -0.55
N SER A 92 -2.59 -12.48 -1.13
CA SER A 92 -3.21 -13.22 -2.24
C SER A 92 -2.20 -13.52 -3.34
N TYR A 93 -2.36 -14.64 -4.04
CA TYR A 93 -1.55 -14.88 -5.22
C TYR A 93 -1.85 -13.84 -6.31
N THR A 94 -0.84 -13.54 -7.11
CA THR A 94 -0.95 -12.59 -8.23
C THR A 94 -0.35 -13.21 -9.48
N ASN A 95 -0.53 -12.53 -10.62
CA ASN A 95 0.01 -12.99 -11.91
C ASN A 95 1.55 -13.15 -11.94
N ASP A 96 2.25 -12.70 -10.93
CA ASP A 96 3.69 -12.93 -10.73
C ASP A 96 4.01 -14.38 -10.25
N GLN A 97 3.00 -15.20 -9.93
CA GLN A 97 3.15 -16.60 -9.55
C GLN A 97 2.60 -17.53 -10.63
N ASN A 98 3.25 -18.69 -10.79
CA ASN A 98 2.78 -19.69 -11.75
C ASN A 98 1.52 -20.41 -11.23
N LEU A 99 0.57 -20.68 -12.11
CA LEU A 99 -0.62 -21.50 -11.77
C LEU A 99 -0.24 -22.97 -11.53
N THR A 100 0.68 -23.49 -12.34
CA THR A 100 1.25 -24.83 -12.20
C THR A 100 2.75 -24.72 -11.98
N ASP A 101 3.36 -25.79 -11.45
CA ASP A 101 4.81 -25.82 -11.23
C ASP A 101 5.56 -25.55 -12.54
N ASN A 102 6.35 -24.51 -12.59
CA ASN A 102 7.15 -24.13 -13.74
C ASN A 102 8.32 -23.23 -13.31
N TYR A 103 9.28 -23.02 -14.22
CA TYR A 103 10.41 -22.13 -13.97
C TYR A 103 9.96 -20.70 -13.63
N HIS A 104 10.63 -20.13 -12.63
CA HIS A 104 10.50 -18.74 -12.26
C HIS A 104 11.84 -18.23 -11.69
N LYS A 105 12.22 -16.99 -11.99
CA LYS A 105 13.46 -16.37 -11.47
C LYS A 105 13.55 -16.36 -9.92
N ALA A 106 12.42 -16.32 -9.24
CA ALA A 106 12.29 -16.55 -7.80
C ALA A 106 11.72 -17.98 -7.60
N PRO A 107 12.53 -18.99 -7.26
CA PRO A 107 12.13 -20.40 -7.38
C PRO A 107 10.83 -20.77 -6.67
N ARG A 108 10.59 -20.21 -5.47
CA ARG A 108 9.36 -20.49 -4.73
C ARG A 108 8.09 -19.97 -5.43
N ARG A 109 8.18 -18.86 -6.20
CA ARG A 109 7.04 -18.33 -6.98
C ARG A 109 6.75 -19.14 -8.23
N GLY A 110 7.63 -20.05 -8.59
CA GLY A 110 7.40 -21.03 -9.66
C GLY A 110 6.53 -22.21 -9.26
N ARG A 111 6.25 -22.38 -7.96
CA ARG A 111 5.35 -23.43 -7.46
C ARG A 111 3.90 -23.00 -7.60
N SER A 112 3.04 -23.98 -7.86
CA SER A 112 1.59 -23.79 -8.09
C SER A 112 0.95 -22.89 -7.02
N ALA A 113 0.54 -21.68 -7.40
CA ALA A 113 -0.01 -20.67 -6.50
C ALA A 113 -1.33 -21.12 -5.83
N PRO A 114 -2.28 -21.77 -6.53
CA PRO A 114 -3.54 -22.21 -5.92
C PRO A 114 -3.39 -23.33 -4.89
N LEU A 115 -2.22 -23.98 -4.82
CA LEU A 115 -2.01 -25.17 -3.98
C LEU A 115 -1.01 -24.95 -2.85
N ASN A 116 -0.28 -23.82 -2.84
CA ASN A 116 0.85 -23.64 -1.92
C ASN A 116 0.84 -22.30 -1.23
N MET A 117 1.23 -22.30 0.05
CA MET A 117 1.76 -21.11 0.74
C MET A 117 3.22 -20.93 0.34
N VAL A 118 3.61 -19.70 -0.02
CA VAL A 118 4.95 -19.39 -0.53
C VAL A 118 5.56 -18.24 0.25
N ILE A 119 6.64 -18.52 0.99
CA ILE A 119 7.45 -17.46 1.60
C ILE A 119 8.17 -16.70 0.49
N SER A 120 8.03 -15.39 0.50
CA SER A 120 8.58 -14.51 -0.52
C SER A 120 9.13 -13.23 0.10
N THR A 121 9.98 -12.54 -0.63
CA THR A 121 10.43 -11.20 -0.26
C THR A 121 9.36 -10.17 -0.59
N THR A 122 9.34 -9.08 0.17
CA THR A 122 8.59 -7.87 -0.16
C THR A 122 9.49 -6.65 -0.08
N GLY A 123 9.30 -5.71 -0.99
CA GLY A 123 9.95 -4.39 -0.95
C GLY A 123 9.14 -3.36 -0.15
N ALA A 124 8.06 -3.77 0.54
CA ALA A 124 7.14 -2.84 1.19
C ALA A 124 7.81 -1.98 2.27
N ALA A 125 8.67 -2.57 3.10
CA ALA A 125 9.39 -1.82 4.14
C ALA A 125 10.30 -0.72 3.55
N GLN A 126 11.04 -1.02 2.47
CA GLN A 126 11.85 -0.04 1.77
C GLN A 126 11.00 1.00 1.02
N ALA A 127 9.83 0.58 0.50
CA ALA A 127 8.92 1.47 -0.21
C ALA A 127 8.24 2.46 0.74
N VAL A 128 7.93 2.07 1.98
CA VAL A 128 7.46 2.98 3.04
C VAL A 128 8.46 4.10 3.26
N ALA A 129 9.75 3.81 3.34
CA ALA A 129 10.78 4.80 3.56
C ALA A 129 10.89 5.86 2.43
N LYS A 130 10.40 5.55 1.22
CA LYS A 130 10.33 6.55 0.13
C LYS A 130 9.19 7.54 0.34
N ALA A 131 8.10 7.13 0.97
CA ALA A 131 6.95 7.99 1.26
C ALA A 131 7.03 8.64 2.65
N LEU A 132 7.67 7.97 3.61
CA LEU A 132 7.91 8.40 4.99
C LEU A 132 9.41 8.27 5.33
N PRO A 133 10.25 9.23 4.93
CA PRO A 133 11.70 9.15 5.11
C PRO A 133 12.14 8.97 6.57
N GLU A 134 11.34 9.44 7.52
CA GLU A 134 11.59 9.29 8.97
C GLU A 134 11.56 7.83 9.45
N LEU A 135 10.95 6.92 8.66
CA LEU A 135 10.94 5.48 8.96
C LEU A 135 12.06 4.71 8.21
N ALA A 136 12.99 5.43 7.57
CA ALA A 136 14.08 4.80 6.83
C ALA A 136 14.96 3.95 7.77
N GLY A 137 15.14 2.67 7.42
CA GLY A 137 15.97 1.73 8.19
C GLY A 137 15.32 1.19 9.47
N LEU A 138 14.14 1.67 9.85
CA LEU A 138 13.44 1.21 11.06
C LEU A 138 12.59 -0.03 10.83
N LEU A 139 12.25 -0.35 9.58
CA LEU A 139 11.33 -1.40 9.24
C LEU A 139 12.01 -2.52 8.45
N THR A 140 11.65 -3.76 8.79
CA THR A 140 11.95 -4.95 7.98
C THR A 140 10.64 -5.56 7.47
N GLY A 141 10.71 -6.46 6.50
CA GLY A 141 9.48 -7.11 6.02
C GLY A 141 9.69 -8.31 5.12
N ASN A 142 8.69 -9.17 5.11
CA ASN A 142 8.55 -10.33 4.23
C ASN A 142 7.10 -10.53 3.80
N ALA A 143 6.86 -11.50 2.92
CA ALA A 143 5.54 -11.85 2.45
C ALA A 143 5.34 -13.38 2.48
N ILE A 144 4.13 -13.79 2.81
CA ILE A 144 3.64 -15.15 2.62
C ILE A 144 2.53 -15.08 1.58
N ARG A 145 2.75 -15.69 0.41
CA ARG A 145 1.69 -15.83 -0.60
C ARG A 145 0.80 -17.00 -0.22
N VAL A 146 -0.51 -16.81 -0.32
CA VAL A 146 -1.52 -17.81 0.05
C VAL A 146 -2.48 -18.09 -1.12
N PRO A 147 -3.13 -19.27 -1.14
CA PRO A 147 -4.07 -19.66 -2.20
C PRO A 147 -5.42 -18.92 -2.09
N THR A 148 -5.39 -17.62 -1.93
CA THR A 148 -6.57 -16.74 -1.86
C THR A 148 -6.56 -15.83 -3.08
N PRO A 149 -7.66 -15.70 -3.84
CA PRO A 149 -7.65 -14.98 -5.10
C PRO A 149 -7.56 -13.47 -4.94
N ASN A 150 -8.12 -12.91 -3.88
CA ASN A 150 -8.08 -11.47 -3.60
C ASN A 150 -8.18 -11.21 -2.10
N VAL A 151 -7.87 -10.02 -1.68
CA VAL A 151 -7.76 -9.49 -0.31
C VAL A 151 -6.58 -10.11 0.45
N SER A 152 -5.68 -9.26 0.82
CA SER A 152 -4.47 -9.54 1.58
C SER A 152 -4.57 -8.93 2.98
N ILE A 153 -3.69 -9.36 3.89
CA ILE A 153 -3.58 -8.78 5.22
C ILE A 153 -2.12 -8.46 5.53
N ALA A 154 -1.86 -7.26 6.01
CA ALA A 154 -0.57 -6.88 6.56
C ALA A 154 -0.60 -6.98 8.09
N ILE A 155 0.43 -7.57 8.66
CA ILE A 155 0.66 -7.70 10.08
C ILE A 155 1.87 -6.86 10.43
N MET A 156 1.68 -5.80 11.20
CA MET A 156 2.74 -4.88 11.59
C MET A 156 3.07 -5.07 13.06
N ASN A 157 4.24 -5.66 13.32
CA ASN A 157 4.79 -5.78 14.68
C ASN A 157 5.66 -4.56 14.93
N LEU A 158 5.22 -3.66 15.79
CA LEU A 158 5.83 -2.35 16.01
C LEU A 158 6.29 -2.20 17.46
N ASN A 159 7.47 -1.60 17.63
CA ASN A 159 7.91 -1.04 18.90
C ASN A 159 7.74 0.48 18.83
N LEU A 160 6.92 1.01 19.72
CA LEU A 160 6.57 2.42 19.78
C LEU A 160 7.53 3.18 20.72
N ASN A 161 7.63 4.51 20.57
CA ASN A 161 8.36 5.36 21.50
C ASN A 161 7.51 5.69 22.74
N ILE A 162 6.19 5.75 22.57
CA ILE A 162 5.23 6.06 23.63
C ILE A 162 4.41 4.80 23.88
N ALA A 163 4.44 4.31 25.13
CA ALA A 163 3.59 3.20 25.54
C ALA A 163 2.11 3.59 25.49
N THR A 164 1.26 2.63 25.13
CA THR A 164 -0.18 2.84 24.99
C THR A 164 -0.93 1.55 25.37
N HIS A 165 -2.24 1.53 25.17
CA HIS A 165 -3.09 0.37 25.35
C HIS A 165 -4.06 0.24 24.17
N LYS A 166 -4.66 -0.94 24.03
CA LYS A 166 -5.46 -1.31 22.84
C LYS A 166 -6.58 -0.31 22.55
N GLU A 167 -7.30 0.11 23.58
CA GLU A 167 -8.44 1.03 23.46
C GLU A 167 -7.99 2.38 22.94
N GLU A 168 -6.95 2.98 23.51
CA GLU A 168 -6.42 4.29 23.08
C GLU A 168 -5.93 4.24 21.62
N LEU A 169 -5.18 3.20 21.26
CA LEU A 169 -4.68 3.03 19.91
C LEU A 169 -5.84 2.88 18.91
N ASN A 170 -6.80 2.02 19.22
CA ASN A 170 -7.96 1.78 18.37
C ASN A 170 -8.86 3.03 18.23
N ASP A 171 -9.11 3.75 19.32
CA ASP A 171 -9.90 4.98 19.28
C ASP A 171 -9.20 6.05 18.44
N TYR A 172 -7.89 6.20 18.59
CA TYR A 172 -7.11 7.10 17.75
C TYR A 172 -7.21 6.73 16.27
N MET A 173 -7.01 5.46 15.92
CA MET A 173 -7.09 5.01 14.53
C MET A 173 -8.50 5.15 13.95
N ARG A 174 -9.53 4.93 14.77
CA ARG A 174 -10.92 5.19 14.38
C ARG A 174 -11.15 6.68 14.08
N GLN A 175 -10.61 7.59 14.90
CA GLN A 175 -10.69 9.03 14.60
C GLN A 175 -9.96 9.39 13.31
N MET A 176 -8.81 8.77 13.05
CA MET A 176 -8.08 8.98 11.80
C MET A 176 -8.87 8.52 10.57
N SER A 177 -9.61 7.41 10.67
CA SER A 177 -10.45 6.92 9.57
C SER A 177 -11.71 7.77 9.30
N LEU A 178 -12.20 8.48 10.31
CA LEU A 178 -13.44 9.25 10.20
C LEU A 178 -13.21 10.75 9.96
N ASN A 179 -12.22 11.35 10.61
CA ASN A 179 -12.13 12.80 10.79
C ASN A 179 -10.78 13.39 10.37
N SER A 180 -9.95 12.67 9.60
CA SER A 180 -8.66 13.17 9.14
C SER A 180 -8.56 13.23 7.62
N LYS A 181 -7.51 13.84 7.10
CA LYS A 181 -7.20 13.78 5.66
C LYS A 181 -6.94 12.35 5.14
N LEU A 182 -6.75 11.38 6.05
CA LEU A 182 -6.58 9.97 5.72
C LEU A 182 -7.91 9.19 5.63
N GLN A 183 -9.06 9.85 5.83
CA GLN A 183 -10.40 9.22 5.82
C GLN A 183 -10.75 8.47 4.52
N HIS A 184 -10.07 8.77 3.42
CA HIS A 184 -10.26 8.06 2.15
C HIS A 184 -9.24 6.92 1.93
N GLN A 185 -8.22 6.82 2.77
CA GLN A 185 -7.18 5.80 2.72
C GLN A 185 -7.37 4.73 3.78
N ILE A 186 -7.78 5.13 4.98
CA ILE A 186 -7.95 4.23 6.13
C ILE A 186 -9.43 4.01 6.39
N ASP A 187 -9.83 2.75 6.49
CA ASP A 187 -11.09 2.35 7.09
C ASP A 187 -10.84 1.56 8.37
N TYR A 188 -11.89 1.27 9.11
CA TYR A 188 -11.83 0.67 10.43
C TYR A 188 -12.95 -0.34 10.61
N THR A 189 -12.61 -1.54 11.06
CA THR A 189 -13.60 -2.55 11.42
C THR A 189 -13.49 -2.96 12.88
N ALA A 190 -14.65 -3.17 13.51
CA ALA A 190 -14.79 -3.75 14.84
C ALA A 190 -15.61 -5.06 14.79
N SER A 191 -15.77 -5.64 13.62
CA SER A 191 -16.50 -6.90 13.46
C SER A 191 -15.68 -8.07 13.97
N ASN A 192 -16.31 -8.95 14.75
CA ASN A 192 -15.71 -10.21 15.19
C ASN A 192 -15.80 -11.32 14.13
N GLU A 193 -16.51 -11.08 13.02
CA GLU A 193 -16.80 -12.08 11.99
C GLU A 193 -16.09 -11.80 10.68
N ILE A 194 -15.37 -10.67 10.61
CA ILE A 194 -14.76 -10.21 9.35
C ILE A 194 -13.71 -11.20 8.84
N VAL A 195 -13.80 -11.49 7.55
CA VAL A 195 -12.84 -12.31 6.80
C VAL A 195 -12.52 -11.66 5.46
N SER A 196 -11.54 -12.19 4.74
CA SER A 196 -11.05 -11.60 3.49
C SER A 196 -12.13 -11.33 2.44
N THR A 197 -13.12 -12.23 2.30
CA THR A 197 -14.19 -12.09 1.28
C THR A 197 -15.13 -10.92 1.53
N ASP A 198 -15.27 -10.48 2.79
CA ASP A 198 -16.13 -9.32 3.14
C ASP A 198 -15.55 -7.99 2.67
N LEU A 199 -14.27 -7.98 2.36
CA LEU A 199 -13.53 -6.78 1.98
C LEU A 199 -13.28 -6.67 0.46
N VAL A 200 -13.77 -7.64 -0.32
CA VAL A 200 -13.72 -7.56 -1.78
C VAL A 200 -14.54 -6.37 -2.27
N GLY A 201 -13.90 -5.49 -3.04
CA GLY A 201 -14.49 -4.25 -3.53
C GLY A 201 -14.34 -3.05 -2.57
N SER A 202 -13.61 -3.21 -1.46
CA SER A 202 -13.24 -2.07 -0.61
C SER A 202 -12.41 -1.05 -1.38
N ARG A 203 -12.79 0.24 -1.28
CA ARG A 203 -12.11 1.36 -1.96
C ARG A 203 -10.96 1.96 -1.16
N TYR A 204 -10.83 1.55 0.10
CA TYR A 204 -9.79 2.04 0.99
C TYR A 204 -8.44 1.42 0.66
N ALA A 205 -7.38 2.13 0.99
CA ALA A 205 -6.03 1.59 0.85
C ALA A 205 -5.78 0.47 1.86
N GLY A 206 -6.30 0.63 3.10
CA GLY A 206 -6.24 -0.36 4.15
C GLY A 206 -7.41 -0.23 5.13
N VAL A 207 -7.83 -1.37 5.68
CA VAL A 207 -8.90 -1.47 6.70
C VAL A 207 -8.28 -2.04 7.97
N LEU A 208 -8.20 -1.20 9.02
CA LEU A 208 -7.66 -1.62 10.31
C LEU A 208 -8.64 -2.55 11.03
N ASP A 209 -8.15 -3.71 11.46
CA ASP A 209 -8.91 -4.65 12.28
C ASP A 209 -8.68 -4.39 13.77
N SER A 210 -9.62 -3.71 14.40
CA SER A 210 -9.50 -3.34 15.80
C SER A 210 -9.63 -4.51 16.77
N GLN A 211 -10.35 -5.56 16.38
CA GLN A 211 -10.49 -6.75 17.22
C GLN A 211 -9.19 -7.55 17.28
N ALA A 212 -8.46 -7.60 16.18
CA ALA A 212 -7.18 -8.27 16.07
C ALA A 212 -6.00 -7.45 16.66
N THR A 213 -6.17 -6.16 16.92
CA THR A 213 -5.13 -5.30 17.53
C THR A 213 -4.67 -5.86 18.88
N ILE A 214 -3.35 -5.98 19.07
CA ILE A 214 -2.71 -6.40 20.30
C ILE A 214 -1.76 -5.28 20.75
N VAL A 215 -1.85 -4.87 22.01
CA VAL A 215 -0.93 -3.89 22.60
C VAL A 215 -0.47 -4.39 23.98
N ASP A 216 0.85 -4.30 24.20
CA ASP A 216 1.49 -4.63 25.47
C ASP A 216 2.58 -3.58 25.74
N GLY A 217 2.20 -2.51 26.44
CA GLY A 217 3.06 -1.37 26.72
C GLY A 217 3.47 -0.62 25.44
N ASP A 218 4.74 -0.72 25.09
CA ASP A 218 5.30 -0.08 23.88
C ASP A 218 5.30 -1.01 22.65
N ARG A 219 4.78 -2.24 22.78
CA ARG A 219 4.67 -3.21 21.67
C ARG A 219 3.25 -3.23 21.12
N ALA A 220 3.11 -3.06 19.83
CA ALA A 220 1.82 -3.15 19.14
C ALA A 220 1.88 -4.10 17.95
N VAL A 221 0.86 -4.94 17.82
CA VAL A 221 0.63 -5.76 16.62
C VAL A 221 -0.66 -5.29 15.97
N ILE A 222 -0.54 -4.77 14.77
CA ILE A 222 -1.64 -4.16 14.01
C ILE A 222 -1.92 -5.01 12.79
N TYR A 223 -3.19 -5.30 12.57
CA TYR A 223 -3.68 -6.04 11.40
C TYR A 223 -4.41 -5.11 10.47
N VAL A 224 -4.02 -5.10 9.19
CA VAL A 224 -4.59 -4.24 8.16
C VAL A 224 -4.96 -5.07 6.95
N TRP A 225 -6.25 -5.21 6.70
CA TRP A 225 -6.79 -5.81 5.49
C TRP A 225 -6.70 -4.85 4.31
N TYR A 226 -6.53 -5.37 3.11
CA TYR A 226 -6.58 -4.55 1.90
C TYR A 226 -6.99 -5.36 0.68
N ASP A 227 -7.92 -4.82 -0.10
CA ASP A 227 -8.20 -5.33 -1.44
C ASP A 227 -7.03 -4.93 -2.35
N ASN A 228 -6.14 -5.89 -2.60
CA ASN A 228 -4.91 -5.64 -3.35
C ASN A 228 -5.12 -5.40 -4.83
N GLU A 229 -6.36 -5.56 -5.33
CA GLU A 229 -6.72 -5.30 -6.72
C GLU A 229 -7.57 -4.04 -6.85
N PHE A 230 -8.84 -4.06 -6.41
CA PHE A 230 -9.74 -2.94 -6.55
C PHE A 230 -9.37 -1.76 -5.65
N GLY A 231 -9.06 -2.01 -4.37
CA GLY A 231 -8.64 -0.98 -3.44
C GLY A 231 -7.38 -0.25 -3.91
N TYR A 232 -6.39 -1.02 -4.41
CA TYR A 232 -5.20 -0.44 -5.01
C TYR A 232 -5.52 0.36 -6.28
N SER A 233 -6.39 -0.15 -7.15
CA SER A 233 -6.82 0.57 -8.37
C SER A 233 -7.49 1.91 -8.03
N CYS A 234 -8.24 1.99 -6.93
CA CYS A 234 -8.78 3.24 -6.43
C CYS A 234 -7.67 4.24 -6.03
N GLN A 235 -6.57 3.76 -5.43
CA GLN A 235 -5.43 4.64 -5.10
C GLN A 235 -4.72 5.12 -6.37
N VAL A 236 -4.56 4.26 -7.38
CA VAL A 236 -4.02 4.66 -8.69
C VAL A 236 -4.83 5.81 -9.29
N VAL A 237 -6.17 5.70 -9.29
CA VAL A 237 -7.05 6.76 -9.81
C VAL A 237 -6.88 8.07 -9.04
N ARG A 238 -6.70 8.02 -7.72
CA ARG A 238 -6.43 9.22 -6.91
C ARG A 238 -5.12 9.89 -7.31
N VAL A 239 -4.05 9.12 -7.47
CA VAL A 239 -2.76 9.66 -7.96
C VAL A 239 -2.89 10.23 -9.38
N MET A 240 -3.71 9.61 -10.25
CA MET A 240 -4.01 10.17 -11.58
C MET A 240 -4.65 11.55 -11.49
N HIS A 241 -5.60 11.74 -10.57
CA HIS A 241 -6.25 13.05 -10.36
C HIS A 241 -5.23 14.10 -9.92
N GLU A 242 -4.36 13.76 -8.96
CA GLU A 242 -3.28 14.67 -8.52
C GLU A 242 -2.35 15.05 -9.69
N MET A 243 -1.90 14.08 -10.47
CA MET A 243 -1.02 14.31 -11.62
C MET A 243 -1.67 15.17 -12.71
N SER A 244 -2.98 15.08 -12.87
CA SER A 244 -3.73 15.83 -13.90
C SER A 244 -4.22 17.19 -13.43
N GLY A 245 -4.09 17.51 -12.14
CA GLY A 245 -4.62 18.74 -11.55
C GLY A 245 -6.15 18.80 -11.53
N ILE A 246 -6.82 17.66 -11.64
CA ILE A 246 -8.28 17.56 -11.59
C ILE A 246 -8.71 17.54 -10.13
N ASN A 247 -9.37 18.59 -9.69
CA ASN A 247 -10.03 18.61 -8.40
C ASN A 247 -11.29 17.73 -8.46
N VAL A 248 -11.28 16.60 -7.78
CA VAL A 248 -12.50 15.81 -7.59
C VAL A 248 -13.29 16.45 -6.46
N PRO A 249 -14.59 16.78 -6.67
CA PRO A 249 -15.43 17.28 -5.60
C PRO A 249 -15.44 16.26 -4.44
N THR A 250 -14.92 16.65 -3.30
CA THR A 250 -15.12 15.90 -2.06
C THR A 250 -16.42 16.36 -1.45
N LEU A 251 -17.33 15.42 -1.18
CA LEU A 251 -18.48 15.74 -0.36
C LEU A 251 -17.97 16.19 1.02
N PRO A 252 -18.54 17.26 1.59
CA PRO A 252 -18.15 17.67 2.92
C PRO A 252 -18.33 16.49 3.87
N ALA A 253 -17.36 16.29 4.76
CA ALA A 253 -17.54 15.40 5.88
C ALA A 253 -18.77 15.87 6.67
N SER A 254 -19.78 15.01 6.77
CA SER A 254 -21.03 15.28 7.49
C SER A 254 -20.77 15.42 8.99
#